data_3d1f130a9ea7e2d27752756a0512b481
#
_entry.id   3d1f130a9ea7e2d27752756a0512b481
#
_cell.length_a   1.000
_cell.length_b   1.000
_cell.length_c   1.000
_cell.angle_alpha   90.00
_cell.angle_beta   90.00
_cell.angle_gamma   90.00
#
_symmetry.space_group_name_H-M   'P 1'
#
loop_
_entity.id
_entity.type
_entity.pdbx_description
1 polymer ?
#
loop_
_entity_poly.entity_id
_entity_poly.type
_entity_poly.pdbx_seq_one_letter_code
_entity_poly.pdbx_strand_id
1 'polypeptide(L)'
;SAASDVYKRQAPVMMFEAPGMRLGLVTIHVPLRKVSDAITPDALANALRTTAAGLTADLGIPDPVIHVLGLNPHASEDGRIGDEDVVVVRPALERARTEGLRVAGPFPSDGYFARYRDRPPPDAVLALYHDQGLGPFKLWERGRGCQHTLGLSVPRTSCDHGTAYDIAGRAIADARSMTAAIRPPTR
;
A
#
# COMPACT_ATOMS: atom_id res chain seq x y z
N SER A 1 15.05 16.14 -12.70
CA SER A 1 14.60 15.60 -13.99
C SER A 1 13.08 15.75 -14.09
N ALA A 2 12.52 15.87 -15.30
CA ALA A 2 11.08 16.04 -15.51
C ALA A 2 10.23 14.98 -14.76
N ALA A 3 10.71 13.75 -14.65
CA ALA A 3 10.08 12.71 -13.86
C ALA A 3 10.03 13.06 -12.36
N SER A 4 11.10 13.64 -11.79
CA SER A 4 11.11 14.03 -10.37
C SER A 4 10.18 15.21 -10.07
N ASP A 5 9.88 16.05 -11.04
CA ASP A 5 9.04 17.24 -10.86
C ASP A 5 7.55 16.89 -10.97
N VAL A 6 7.19 15.86 -11.76
CA VAL A 6 5.85 15.28 -11.78
C VAL A 6 5.53 14.64 -10.43
N TYR A 7 6.48 13.93 -9.83
CA TYR A 7 6.31 13.33 -8.50
C TYR A 7 6.15 14.34 -7.37
N LYS A 8 6.77 15.54 -7.48
CA LYS A 8 6.71 16.58 -6.44
C LYS A 8 5.36 17.30 -6.33
N ARG A 9 4.53 17.25 -7.37
CA ARG A 9 3.20 17.90 -7.40
C ARG A 9 2.05 16.99 -7.01
N GLN A 10 2.28 15.70 -6.96
CA GLN A 10 1.29 14.68 -6.63
C GLN A 10 1.80 13.93 -5.40
N ALA A 11 0.90 13.45 -4.55
CA ALA A 11 1.23 12.56 -3.43
C ALA A 11 0.97 11.11 -3.89
N PRO A 12 1.85 10.50 -4.71
CA PRO A 12 1.61 9.19 -5.27
C PRO A 12 1.65 8.12 -4.18
N VAL A 13 0.84 7.09 -4.34
CA VAL A 13 0.87 5.90 -3.51
C VAL A 13 1.51 4.77 -4.29
N MET A 14 2.53 4.16 -3.70
CA MET A 14 3.11 2.92 -4.21
C MET A 14 2.20 1.77 -3.80
N MET A 15 1.54 1.16 -4.76
CA MET A 15 0.68 -0.01 -4.57
C MET A 15 1.33 -1.23 -5.21
N PHE A 16 1.20 -2.36 -4.55
CA PHE A 16 1.61 -3.68 -5.03
C PHE A 16 0.37 -4.51 -5.28
N GLU A 17 0.32 -5.15 -6.42
CA GLU A 17 -0.81 -5.96 -6.86
C GLU A 17 -0.41 -7.39 -7.13
N ALA A 18 -1.20 -8.31 -6.63
CA ALA A 18 -1.12 -9.74 -6.92
C ALA A 18 -2.54 -10.34 -6.90
N PRO A 19 -2.75 -11.52 -7.48
CA PRO A 19 -4.04 -12.18 -7.39
C PRO A 19 -4.53 -12.29 -5.95
N GLY A 20 -5.66 -11.65 -5.64
CA GLY A 20 -6.29 -11.66 -4.33
C GLY A 20 -5.73 -10.69 -3.29
N MET A 21 -4.74 -9.83 -3.64
CA MET A 21 -4.22 -8.82 -2.72
C MET A 21 -3.74 -7.57 -3.45
N ARG A 22 -4.21 -6.39 -3.00
CA ARG A 22 -3.64 -5.08 -3.34
C ARG A 22 -3.16 -4.42 -2.06
N LEU A 23 -1.92 -3.96 -2.06
CA LEU A 23 -1.25 -3.40 -0.90
C LEU A 23 -0.65 -2.03 -1.23
N GLY A 24 -1.19 -0.97 -0.63
CA GLY A 24 -0.62 0.38 -0.70
C GLY A 24 0.28 0.69 0.49
N LEU A 25 1.22 1.62 0.30
CA LEU A 25 2.14 2.08 1.34
C LEU A 25 1.96 3.57 1.63
N VAL A 26 1.80 3.94 2.90
CA VAL A 26 1.78 5.35 3.34
C VAL A 26 3.20 5.92 3.35
N THR A 27 4.14 5.21 3.95
CA THR A 27 5.57 5.54 3.88
C THR A 27 6.32 4.47 3.11
N ILE A 28 7.28 4.88 2.26
CA ILE A 28 7.97 3.99 1.34
C ILE A 28 9.40 3.71 1.85
N HIS A 29 10.36 4.51 1.42
CA HIS A 29 11.80 4.33 1.71
C HIS A 29 12.24 5.26 2.84
N VAL A 30 11.60 5.12 3.99
CA VAL A 30 11.90 5.92 5.20
C VAL A 30 12.61 5.02 6.21
N PRO A 31 13.71 5.48 6.84
CA PRO A 31 14.33 4.74 7.93
C PRO A 31 13.32 4.44 9.04
N LEU A 32 13.30 3.21 9.55
CA LEU A 32 12.28 2.75 10.50
C LEU A 32 12.07 3.72 11.68
N ARG A 33 13.17 4.27 12.24
CA ARG A 33 13.14 5.26 13.33
C ARG A 33 12.41 6.57 13.00
N LYS A 34 12.14 6.84 11.72
CA LYS A 34 11.44 8.06 11.24
C LYS A 34 10.04 7.77 10.73
N VAL A 35 9.60 6.51 10.80
CA VAL A 35 8.29 6.13 10.27
C VAL A 35 7.18 6.81 11.05
N SER A 36 7.21 6.77 12.38
CA SER A 36 6.20 7.39 13.22
C SER A 36 6.06 8.89 12.92
N ASP A 37 7.17 9.62 12.84
CA ASP A 37 7.18 11.06 12.50
C ASP A 37 6.62 11.36 11.10
N ALA A 38 6.78 10.43 10.15
CA ALA A 38 6.31 10.60 8.78
C ALA A 38 4.81 10.30 8.60
N ILE A 39 4.21 9.58 9.54
CA ILE A 39 2.78 9.26 9.53
C ILE A 39 2.02 10.38 10.25
N THR A 40 1.63 11.38 9.47
CA THR A 40 0.77 12.47 9.96
C THR A 40 -0.68 12.25 9.52
N PRO A 41 -1.68 12.89 10.19
CA PRO A 41 -3.07 12.82 9.75
C PRO A 41 -3.27 13.22 8.28
N ASP A 42 -2.55 14.23 7.80
CA ASP A 42 -2.63 14.68 6.41
C ASP A 42 -1.96 13.71 5.44
N ALA A 43 -0.81 13.14 5.79
CA ALA A 43 -0.13 12.13 4.98
C ALA A 43 -1.04 10.90 4.79
N LEU A 44 -1.65 10.41 5.87
CA LEU A 44 -2.55 9.27 5.82
C LEU A 44 -3.84 9.59 5.06
N ALA A 45 -4.46 10.75 5.30
CA ALA A 45 -5.66 11.17 4.57
C ALA A 45 -5.37 11.32 3.06
N ASN A 46 -4.22 11.87 2.69
CA ASN A 46 -3.80 11.97 1.28
C ASN A 46 -3.60 10.58 0.66
N ALA A 47 -2.92 9.67 1.35
CA ALA A 47 -2.73 8.31 0.87
C ALA A 47 -4.07 7.58 0.66
N LEU A 48 -5.03 7.74 1.57
CA LEU A 48 -6.38 7.17 1.45
C LEU A 48 -7.12 7.70 0.23
N ARG A 49 -7.15 9.03 0.03
CA ARG A 49 -7.79 9.65 -1.14
C ARG A 49 -7.13 9.20 -2.44
N THR A 50 -5.79 9.21 -2.49
CA THR A 50 -5.05 8.78 -3.68
C THR A 50 -5.30 7.31 -3.99
N THR A 51 -5.35 6.45 -2.95
CA THR A 51 -5.64 5.02 -3.13
C THR A 51 -7.07 4.83 -3.66
N ALA A 52 -8.07 5.45 -3.06
CA ALA A 52 -9.45 5.33 -3.50
C ALA A 52 -9.64 5.84 -4.94
N ALA A 53 -9.10 7.02 -5.26
CA ALA A 53 -9.17 7.60 -6.59
C ALA A 53 -8.46 6.72 -7.63
N GLY A 54 -7.27 6.18 -7.32
CA GLY A 54 -6.52 5.30 -8.21
C GLY A 54 -7.23 3.95 -8.43
N LEU A 55 -7.77 3.33 -7.39
CA LEU A 55 -8.57 2.12 -7.53
C LEU A 55 -9.76 2.32 -8.47
N THR A 56 -10.41 3.49 -8.39
CA THR A 56 -11.54 3.80 -9.27
C THR A 56 -11.09 4.14 -10.69
N ALA A 57 -10.11 5.03 -10.84
CA ALA A 57 -9.70 5.55 -12.15
C ALA A 57 -8.90 4.53 -12.97
N ASP A 58 -7.92 3.86 -12.33
CA ASP A 58 -6.97 3.00 -13.02
C ASP A 58 -7.46 1.55 -13.09
N LEU A 59 -8.18 1.08 -12.06
CA LEU A 59 -8.62 -0.31 -11.95
C LEU A 59 -10.14 -0.50 -12.15
N GLY A 60 -10.91 0.59 -12.27
CA GLY A 60 -12.35 0.53 -12.51
C GLY A 60 -13.15 -0.04 -11.33
N ILE A 61 -12.64 0.07 -10.10
CA ILE A 61 -13.31 -0.38 -8.87
C ILE A 61 -14.10 0.78 -8.29
N PRO A 62 -15.45 0.83 -8.45
CA PRO A 62 -16.23 1.91 -7.89
C PRO A 62 -16.37 1.75 -6.38
N ASP A 63 -16.33 2.86 -5.64
CA ASP A 63 -16.56 2.91 -4.20
C ASP A 63 -15.72 1.88 -3.39
N PRO A 64 -14.37 1.90 -3.54
CA PRO A 64 -13.53 0.84 -3.03
C PRO A 64 -13.47 0.79 -1.50
N VAL A 65 -13.39 -0.41 -0.94
CA VAL A 65 -13.18 -0.67 0.49
C VAL A 65 -11.67 -0.77 0.77
N ILE A 66 -11.16 0.11 1.64
CA ILE A 66 -9.75 0.15 2.01
C ILE A 66 -9.61 -0.22 3.48
N HIS A 67 -8.80 -1.24 3.77
CA HIS A 67 -8.41 -1.59 5.12
C HIS A 67 -7.06 -0.96 5.47
N VAL A 68 -6.94 -0.36 6.66
CA VAL A 68 -5.72 0.29 7.14
C VAL A 68 -5.14 -0.49 8.30
N LEU A 69 -3.85 -0.77 8.24
CA LEU A 69 -3.14 -1.43 9.33
C LEU A 69 -2.79 -0.42 10.44
N GLY A 70 -2.68 -0.90 11.67
CA GLY A 70 -2.17 -0.11 12.79
C GLY A 70 -0.66 0.05 12.71
N LEU A 71 -0.12 1.12 13.29
CA LEU A 71 1.31 1.37 13.34
C LEU A 71 1.99 0.50 14.40
N ASN A 72 1.41 0.47 15.59
CA ASN A 72 1.97 -0.23 16.73
C ASN A 72 1.41 -1.65 16.86
N PRO A 73 2.09 -2.52 17.65
CA PRO A 73 1.54 -3.82 18.00
C PRO A 73 0.12 -3.67 18.58
N HIS A 74 -0.76 -4.59 18.20
CA HIS A 74 -2.17 -4.59 18.61
C HIS A 74 -2.94 -3.30 18.29
N ALA A 75 -2.49 -2.51 17.28
CA ALA A 75 -3.03 -1.19 16.94
C ALA A 75 -3.10 -0.28 18.19
N SER A 76 -1.95 -0.19 18.89
CA SER A 76 -1.72 0.58 20.13
C SER A 76 -2.48 0.11 21.39
N GLU A 77 -3.35 -0.88 21.31
CA GLU A 77 -4.16 -1.38 22.46
C GLU A 77 -4.74 -0.21 23.29
N ASP A 78 -5.44 0.70 22.61
CA ASP A 78 -6.01 1.93 23.16
C ASP A 78 -4.97 2.85 23.84
N GLY A 79 -3.78 2.95 23.29
CA GLY A 79 -2.71 3.82 23.76
C GLY A 79 -1.77 3.20 24.79
N ARG A 80 -1.93 1.91 25.13
CA ARG A 80 -1.04 1.21 26.06
C ARG A 80 0.31 0.86 25.43
N ILE A 81 0.34 0.70 24.09
CA ILE A 81 1.54 0.37 23.32
C ILE A 81 1.75 1.48 22.29
N GLY A 82 2.20 2.65 22.74
CA GLY A 82 2.26 3.85 21.91
C GLY A 82 0.86 4.44 21.66
N ASP A 83 0.80 5.69 21.29
CA ASP A 83 -0.46 6.42 21.12
C ASP A 83 -0.77 6.78 19.65
N GLU A 84 0.15 6.55 18.71
CA GLU A 84 0.04 6.99 17.31
C GLU A 84 -1.23 6.48 16.63
N ASP A 85 -1.64 5.23 16.89
CA ASP A 85 -2.89 4.71 16.31
C ASP A 85 -4.12 5.42 16.85
N VAL A 86 -4.05 5.92 18.10
CA VAL A 86 -5.15 6.64 18.74
C VAL A 86 -5.18 8.10 18.31
N VAL A 87 -4.01 8.77 18.29
CA VAL A 87 -3.94 10.22 18.07
C VAL A 87 -3.73 10.62 16.62
N VAL A 88 -3.28 9.70 15.76
CA VAL A 88 -3.03 9.96 14.35
C VAL A 88 -3.92 9.10 13.45
N VAL A 89 -3.84 7.76 13.59
CA VAL A 89 -4.47 6.86 12.61
C VAL A 89 -6.00 6.91 12.73
N ARG A 90 -6.57 6.72 13.92
CA ARG A 90 -8.04 6.76 14.11
C ARG A 90 -8.66 8.08 13.66
N PRO A 91 -8.13 9.27 14.03
CA PRO A 91 -8.68 10.53 13.55
C PRO A 91 -8.62 10.70 12.02
N ALA A 92 -7.54 10.24 11.38
CA ALA A 92 -7.43 10.27 9.92
C ALA A 92 -8.47 9.36 9.26
N LEU A 93 -8.76 8.19 9.81
CA LEU A 93 -9.81 7.31 9.32
C LEU A 93 -11.20 7.91 9.49
N GLU A 94 -11.48 8.54 10.64
CA GLU A 94 -12.76 9.23 10.86
C GLU A 94 -12.96 10.37 9.83
N ARG A 95 -11.92 11.18 9.61
CA ARG A 95 -11.93 12.20 8.56
C ARG A 95 -12.22 11.60 7.18
N ALA A 96 -11.54 10.52 6.81
CA ALA A 96 -11.77 9.86 5.53
C ALA A 96 -13.22 9.35 5.38
N ARG A 97 -13.82 8.81 6.45
CA ARG A 97 -15.23 8.39 6.46
C ARG A 97 -16.19 9.57 6.28
N THR A 98 -15.91 10.70 6.92
CA THR A 98 -16.73 11.92 6.74
C THR A 98 -16.61 12.50 5.32
N GLU A 99 -15.50 12.24 4.64
CA GLU A 99 -15.27 12.55 3.22
C GLU A 99 -15.94 11.53 2.27
N GLY A 100 -16.62 10.50 2.80
CA GLY A 100 -17.33 9.48 2.03
C GLY A 100 -16.50 8.26 1.63
N LEU A 101 -15.24 8.12 2.11
CA LEU A 101 -14.41 6.95 1.79
C LEU A 101 -14.80 5.74 2.64
N ARG A 102 -14.85 4.57 2.03
CA ARG A 102 -15.12 3.30 2.73
C ARG A 102 -13.81 2.74 3.30
N VAL A 103 -13.48 3.18 4.51
CA VAL A 103 -12.24 2.78 5.19
C VAL A 103 -12.53 2.06 6.51
N ALA A 104 -11.75 1.02 6.82
CA ALA A 104 -11.83 0.27 8.06
C ALA A 104 -10.43 0.09 8.67
N GLY A 105 -10.36 0.02 9.99
CA GLY A 105 -9.13 -0.08 10.77
C GLY A 105 -9.11 0.91 11.95
N PRO A 106 -7.93 1.10 12.60
CA PRO A 106 -6.68 0.37 12.34
C PRO A 106 -6.77 -1.10 12.77
N PHE A 107 -6.18 -2.00 11.97
CA PHE A 107 -6.12 -3.42 12.28
C PHE A 107 -4.72 -3.82 12.78
N PRO A 108 -4.59 -4.64 13.83
CA PRO A 108 -3.32 -5.25 14.19
C PRO A 108 -2.74 -6.05 13.00
N SER A 109 -1.53 -5.70 12.56
CA SER A 109 -0.96 -6.21 11.30
C SER A 109 -0.80 -7.74 11.29
N ASP A 110 -0.27 -8.30 12.37
CA ASP A 110 -0.05 -9.74 12.54
C ASP A 110 -1.36 -10.54 12.44
N GLY A 111 -2.34 -10.18 13.26
CA GLY A 111 -3.65 -10.80 13.27
C GLY A 111 -4.42 -10.58 11.96
N TYR A 112 -4.20 -9.45 11.30
CA TYR A 112 -4.82 -9.14 10.03
C TYR A 112 -4.37 -10.11 8.93
N PHE A 113 -3.06 -10.27 8.75
CA PHE A 113 -2.51 -11.16 7.73
C PHE A 113 -2.68 -12.64 8.07
N ALA A 114 -2.66 -13.02 9.35
CA ALA A 114 -2.95 -14.39 9.78
C ALA A 114 -4.33 -14.87 9.29
N ARG A 115 -5.31 -13.96 9.24
CA ARG A 115 -6.70 -14.26 8.86
C ARG A 115 -7.09 -13.72 7.48
N TYR A 116 -6.15 -13.28 6.68
CA TYR A 116 -6.45 -12.63 5.41
C TYR A 116 -7.25 -13.53 4.46
N ARG A 117 -6.96 -14.82 4.46
CA ARG A 117 -7.66 -15.83 3.63
C ARG A 117 -9.04 -16.23 4.11
N ASP A 118 -9.33 -15.98 5.38
CA ASP A 118 -10.55 -16.46 6.05
C ASP A 118 -11.74 -15.51 5.87
N ARG A 119 -11.54 -14.41 5.19
CA ARG A 119 -12.55 -13.35 4.98
C ARG A 119 -12.52 -12.84 3.54
N PRO A 120 -13.61 -12.25 3.04
CA PRO A 120 -13.57 -11.54 1.77
C PRO A 120 -12.49 -10.44 1.82
N PRO A 121 -11.58 -10.39 0.83
CA PRO A 121 -10.54 -9.36 0.81
C PRO A 121 -11.15 -7.97 0.58
N PRO A 122 -10.58 -6.90 1.16
CA PRO A 122 -10.89 -5.54 0.74
C PRO A 122 -10.36 -5.30 -0.67
N ASP A 123 -10.75 -4.17 -1.26
CA ASP A 123 -10.22 -3.76 -2.55
C ASP A 123 -8.75 -3.37 -2.47
N ALA A 124 -8.33 -2.80 -1.32
CA ALA A 124 -6.91 -2.62 -0.97
C ALA A 124 -6.66 -2.65 0.53
N VAL A 125 -5.44 -3.04 0.91
CA VAL A 125 -4.87 -2.88 2.25
C VAL A 125 -3.87 -1.74 2.20
N LEU A 126 -3.92 -0.81 3.15
CA LEU A 126 -2.95 0.27 3.29
C LEU A 126 -2.06 0.00 4.51
N ALA A 127 -0.80 -0.29 4.25
CA ALA A 127 0.23 -0.44 5.28
C ALA A 127 0.91 0.90 5.56
N LEU A 128 1.30 1.12 6.80
CA LEU A 128 1.86 2.39 7.24
C LEU A 128 3.34 2.52 6.90
N TYR A 129 4.06 1.40 6.82
CA TYR A 129 5.46 1.38 6.41
C TYR A 129 5.78 0.14 5.56
N HIS A 130 6.91 0.22 4.87
CA HIS A 130 7.34 -0.70 3.82
C HIS A 130 7.28 -2.17 4.26
N ASP A 131 8.03 -2.58 5.27
CA ASP A 131 8.15 -4.00 5.62
C ASP A 131 6.91 -4.55 6.34
N GLN A 132 6.08 -3.70 6.93
CA GLN A 132 4.79 -4.09 7.47
C GLN A 132 3.90 -4.77 6.42
N GLY A 133 3.91 -4.20 5.22
CA GLY A 133 3.09 -4.69 4.12
C GLY A 133 3.84 -5.64 3.20
N LEU A 134 5.06 -5.31 2.80
CA LEU A 134 5.77 -6.07 1.76
C LEU A 134 6.24 -7.43 2.23
N GLY A 135 6.55 -7.63 3.51
CA GLY A 135 6.87 -8.96 4.02
C GLY A 135 5.74 -9.97 3.74
N PRO A 136 4.53 -9.74 4.27
CA PRO A 136 3.38 -10.60 3.98
C PRO A 136 3.00 -10.66 2.50
N PHE A 137 3.08 -9.52 1.79
CA PHE A 137 2.77 -9.49 0.37
C PHE A 137 3.68 -10.41 -0.45
N LYS A 138 4.99 -10.39 -0.21
CA LYS A 138 5.97 -11.25 -0.90
C LYS A 138 5.73 -12.73 -0.64
N LEU A 139 5.35 -13.10 0.58
CA LEU A 139 4.96 -14.47 0.92
C LEU A 139 3.67 -14.88 0.20
N TRP A 140 2.74 -13.94 0.01
CA TRP A 140 1.47 -14.19 -0.68
C TRP A 140 1.65 -14.38 -2.18
N GLU A 141 2.33 -13.43 -2.83
CA GLU A 141 2.35 -13.30 -4.29
C GLU A 141 3.26 -14.29 -5.01
N ARG A 142 4.36 -14.73 -4.37
CA ARG A 142 5.32 -15.73 -4.87
C ARG A 142 5.84 -15.43 -6.28
N GLY A 143 6.29 -14.21 -6.54
CA GLY A 143 6.83 -13.76 -7.83
C GLY A 143 5.78 -13.40 -8.90
N ARG A 144 4.51 -13.25 -8.52
CA ARG A 144 3.42 -12.87 -9.43
C ARG A 144 2.93 -11.44 -9.22
N GLY A 145 3.57 -10.72 -8.32
CA GLY A 145 3.22 -9.34 -8.01
C GLY A 145 3.81 -8.35 -9.01
N CYS A 146 3.18 -7.21 -9.13
CA CYS A 146 3.73 -6.03 -9.77
C CYS A 146 3.50 -4.79 -8.89
N GLN A 147 4.30 -3.77 -9.13
CA GLN A 147 4.13 -2.46 -8.50
C GLN A 147 3.36 -1.55 -9.45
N HIS A 148 2.35 -0.86 -8.91
CA HIS A 148 1.56 0.15 -9.59
C HIS A 148 1.65 1.46 -8.80
N THR A 149 1.98 2.57 -9.45
CA THR A 149 2.02 3.89 -8.79
C THR A 149 0.72 4.61 -9.04
N LEU A 150 -0.11 4.74 -8.01
CA LEU A 150 -1.38 5.47 -8.07
C LEU A 150 -1.17 6.97 -7.94
N GLY A 151 -2.13 7.76 -8.44
CA GLY A 151 -2.11 9.22 -8.33
C GLY A 151 -1.24 9.92 -9.35
N LEU A 152 -0.81 9.25 -10.40
CA LEU A 152 -0.13 9.85 -11.54
C LEU A 152 -1.11 10.14 -12.67
N SER A 153 -0.75 11.09 -13.54
CA SER A 153 -1.54 11.43 -14.74
C SER A 153 -1.46 10.36 -15.84
N VAL A 154 -0.51 9.44 -15.74
CA VAL A 154 -0.33 8.30 -16.64
C VAL A 154 -0.10 7.04 -15.82
N PRO A 155 -0.62 5.87 -16.25
CA PRO A 155 -0.35 4.60 -15.58
C PRO A 155 1.15 4.32 -15.53
N ARG A 156 1.66 3.94 -14.34
CA ARG A 156 3.04 3.52 -14.15
C ARG A 156 3.07 2.23 -13.38
N THR A 157 3.50 1.18 -14.05
CA THR A 157 3.73 -0.14 -13.47
C THR A 157 5.20 -0.52 -13.56
N SER A 158 5.67 -1.37 -12.68
CA SER A 158 7.01 -1.95 -12.71
C SER A 158 7.00 -3.33 -12.05
N CYS A 159 8.06 -4.12 -12.29
CA CYS A 159 8.30 -5.30 -11.49
C CYS A 159 8.47 -4.91 -10.00
N ASP A 160 8.17 -5.85 -9.13
CA ASP A 160 8.17 -5.68 -7.68
C ASP A 160 9.47 -6.12 -6.99
N HIS A 161 10.53 -6.31 -7.77
CA HIS A 161 11.87 -6.71 -7.32
C HIS A 161 12.91 -5.64 -7.67
N GLY A 162 14.10 -5.73 -7.02
CA GLY A 162 15.22 -4.87 -7.30
C GLY A 162 15.93 -5.20 -8.61
N THR A 163 17.09 -4.56 -8.83
CA THR A 163 17.84 -4.63 -10.09
C THR A 163 18.47 -6.00 -10.39
N ALA A 164 18.58 -6.88 -9.38
CA ALA A 164 19.05 -8.26 -9.52
C ALA A 164 20.40 -8.40 -10.28
N TYR A 165 21.37 -7.53 -9.97
CA TYR A 165 22.69 -7.52 -10.62
C TYR A 165 23.44 -8.84 -10.47
N ASP A 166 23.18 -9.58 -9.40
CA ASP A 166 23.79 -10.88 -9.08
C ASP A 166 23.46 -11.97 -10.10
N ILE A 167 22.36 -11.82 -10.83
CA ILE A 167 21.92 -12.75 -11.88
C ILE A 167 21.98 -12.16 -13.30
N ALA A 168 22.49 -10.93 -13.43
CA ALA A 168 22.61 -10.28 -14.73
C ALA A 168 23.46 -11.11 -15.72
N GLY A 169 23.00 -11.27 -16.95
CA GLY A 169 23.69 -12.06 -17.97
C GLY A 169 23.58 -13.58 -17.83
N ARG A 170 22.97 -14.11 -16.75
CA ARG A 170 22.87 -15.56 -16.49
C ARG A 170 21.64 -16.23 -17.11
N ALA A 171 20.72 -15.48 -17.68
CA ALA A 171 19.47 -15.97 -18.28
C ALA A 171 18.59 -16.81 -17.33
N ILE A 172 18.62 -16.54 -16.01
CA ILE A 172 17.87 -17.26 -14.97
C ILE A 172 16.83 -16.38 -14.26
N ALA A 173 16.62 -15.15 -14.76
CA ALA A 173 15.66 -14.21 -14.17
C ALA A 173 14.24 -14.74 -14.31
N ASP A 174 13.44 -14.57 -13.24
CA ASP A 174 12.01 -14.86 -13.26
C ASP A 174 11.24 -13.70 -13.90
N ALA A 175 10.64 -13.94 -15.05
CA ALA A 175 9.92 -12.92 -15.82
C ALA A 175 8.46 -12.69 -15.35
N ARG A 176 7.96 -13.44 -14.35
CA ARG A 176 6.54 -13.36 -13.96
C ARG A 176 6.11 -12.00 -13.49
N SER A 177 6.91 -11.34 -12.65
CA SER A 177 6.61 -10.00 -12.13
C SER A 177 6.63 -8.95 -13.26
N MET A 178 7.61 -9.01 -14.16
CA MET A 178 7.66 -8.13 -15.33
C MET A 178 6.47 -8.38 -16.26
N THR A 179 6.09 -9.64 -16.47
CA THR A 179 4.91 -9.99 -17.26
C THR A 179 3.64 -9.42 -16.64
N ALA A 180 3.51 -9.49 -15.31
CA ALA A 180 2.39 -8.89 -14.59
C ALA A 180 2.37 -7.36 -14.73
N ALA A 181 3.55 -6.70 -14.70
CA ALA A 181 3.65 -5.26 -14.86
C ALA A 181 3.31 -4.77 -16.29
N ILE A 182 3.58 -5.58 -17.32
CA ILE A 182 3.25 -5.23 -18.71
C ILE A 182 1.77 -5.45 -19.03
N ARG A 183 1.13 -6.43 -18.39
CA ARG A 183 -0.31 -6.65 -18.55
C ARG A 183 -1.04 -5.55 -17.78
N PRO A 184 -2.00 -4.84 -18.43
CA PRO A 184 -2.82 -3.92 -17.67
C PRO A 184 -3.52 -4.71 -16.55
N PRO A 185 -3.70 -4.10 -15.36
CA PRO A 185 -4.47 -4.71 -14.28
C PRO A 185 -5.81 -5.17 -14.86
N THR A 186 -6.15 -6.44 -14.67
CA THR A 186 -7.45 -6.95 -15.10
C THR A 186 -8.52 -6.28 -14.26
N ARG A 187 -9.45 -5.63 -14.95
CA ARG A 187 -10.69 -5.08 -14.37
C ARG A 187 -11.48 -6.15 -13.64
#